data_b8d15e93e65bb0e2a957e4bb19689f46
#
_entry.id   b8d15e93e65bb0e2a957e4bb19689f46
#
_cell.length_a   1.000
_cell.length_b   1.000
_cell.length_c   1.000
_cell.angle_alpha   90.00
_cell.angle_beta   90.00
_cell.angle_gamma   90.00
#
_symmetry.space_group_name_H-M   'P 1'
#
loop_
_entity.id
_entity.type
_entity.pdbx_description
1 polymer ?
#
loop_
_entity_poly.entity_id
_entity_poly.type
_entity_poly.pdbx_seq_one_letter_code
_entity_poly.pdbx_strand_id
1 'polypeptide(L)'
;MAMLDHLIVPSHDRKASATLLADLLSVQSGESFGVFSAVYVNETLTIDFMEGDKFDVHHYCFSVTDEEFETILARLRENKISYRSSPHGPMDMKINTDNGGKNLYWFDSDGHNWEILTVSYARPKASVSSGS
;
A
#
# COMPACT_ATOMS: atom_id res chain seq x y z
N MET A 1 -4.14 -15.12 18.30
CA MET A 1 -3.86 -14.70 16.92
C MET A 1 -2.92 -13.50 16.93
N ALA A 2 -1.81 -13.62 16.23
CA ALA A 2 -0.91 -12.47 16.11
C ALA A 2 -1.44 -11.51 15.05
N MET A 3 -1.29 -10.22 15.32
CA MET A 3 -1.68 -9.15 14.39
C MET A 3 -0.47 -8.25 14.20
N LEU A 4 -0.26 -7.79 12.99
CA LEU A 4 0.79 -6.82 12.72
C LEU A 4 0.38 -5.49 13.34
N ASP A 5 1.16 -5.00 14.30
CA ASP A 5 0.83 -3.79 15.07
C ASP A 5 1.36 -2.54 14.38
N HIS A 6 2.64 -2.52 14.11
CA HIS A 6 3.25 -1.40 13.40
C HIS A 6 4.46 -1.88 12.63
N LEU A 7 4.84 -1.08 11.64
CA LEU A 7 6.07 -1.33 10.89
C LEU A 7 6.73 0.00 10.55
N ILE A 8 8.04 -0.02 10.37
CA ILE A 8 8.81 1.16 10.03
C ILE A 8 9.12 1.13 8.55
N VAL A 9 8.82 2.23 7.86
CA VAL A 9 9.13 2.41 6.44
C VAL A 9 10.11 3.57 6.31
N PRO A 10 11.31 3.34 5.78
CA PRO A 10 12.26 4.44 5.62
C PRO A 10 11.85 5.37 4.48
N SER A 11 12.16 6.65 4.63
CA SER A 11 11.80 7.66 3.65
C SER A 11 12.82 8.80 3.67
N HIS A 12 13.05 9.42 2.53
CA HIS A 12 13.89 10.62 2.46
C HIS A 12 13.15 11.86 2.99
N ASP A 13 11.82 11.80 3.02
CA ASP A 13 10.97 12.86 3.58
C ASP A 13 9.78 12.20 4.25
N ARG A 14 9.94 11.87 5.52
CA ARG A 14 8.92 11.11 6.27
C ARG A 14 7.56 11.81 6.32
N LYS A 15 7.56 13.12 6.43
CA LYS A 15 6.29 13.87 6.52
C LYS A 15 5.55 13.87 5.20
N ALA A 16 6.24 14.07 4.10
CA ALA A 16 5.63 14.03 2.78
C ALA A 16 5.10 12.62 2.46
N SER A 17 5.88 11.59 2.78
CA SER A 17 5.46 10.21 2.57
C SER A 17 4.21 9.86 3.38
N ALA A 18 4.17 10.23 4.65
CA ALA A 18 3.02 9.97 5.51
C ALA A 18 1.78 10.74 5.03
N THR A 19 1.94 11.99 4.67
CA THR A 19 0.82 12.82 4.18
C THR A 19 0.22 12.21 2.91
N LEU A 20 1.06 11.80 1.97
CA LEU A 20 0.58 11.22 0.73
C LEU A 20 -0.10 9.87 0.94
N LEU A 21 0.52 8.98 1.70
CA LEU A 21 -0.08 7.66 1.95
C LEU A 21 -1.41 7.79 2.69
N ALA A 22 -1.48 8.66 3.69
CA ALA A 22 -2.72 8.92 4.42
C ALA A 22 -3.82 9.44 3.49
N ASP A 23 -3.46 10.33 2.56
CA ASP A 23 -4.41 10.84 1.57
C ASP A 23 -4.89 9.70 0.66
N LEU A 24 -3.99 8.90 0.12
CA LEU A 24 -4.36 7.78 -0.75
C LEU A 24 -5.29 6.79 -0.05
N LEU A 25 -5.01 6.47 1.20
CA LEU A 25 -5.81 5.50 1.97
C LEU A 25 -7.03 6.11 2.66
N SER A 26 -7.22 7.42 2.59
CA SER A 26 -8.30 8.15 3.28
C SER A 26 -8.27 7.96 4.79
N VAL A 27 -7.09 8.01 5.37
CA VAL A 27 -6.88 7.85 6.82
C VAL A 27 -6.09 9.03 7.37
N GLN A 28 -5.93 9.06 8.68
CA GLN A 28 -5.21 10.14 9.36
C GLN A 28 -3.72 9.82 9.49
N SER A 29 -2.93 10.87 9.58
CA SER A 29 -1.51 10.81 9.88
C SER A 29 -1.20 11.63 11.12
N GLY A 30 -0.03 11.41 11.72
CA GLY A 30 0.39 12.13 12.90
C GLY A 30 1.88 12.00 13.13
N GLU A 31 2.34 12.49 14.29
CA GLU A 31 3.73 12.36 14.71
C GLU A 31 3.80 11.33 15.83
N SER A 32 4.84 10.50 15.84
CA SER A 32 5.04 9.48 16.85
C SER A 32 6.45 9.64 17.41
N PHE A 33 6.53 9.89 18.71
CA PHE A 33 7.79 10.05 19.45
C PHE A 33 8.76 11.10 18.86
N GLY A 34 8.23 12.02 18.04
CA GLY A 34 9.06 13.08 17.43
C GLY A 34 10.04 12.62 16.36
N VAL A 35 10.12 11.32 16.07
CA VAL A 35 11.05 10.76 15.07
C VAL A 35 10.34 10.03 13.95
N PHE A 36 9.06 9.73 14.11
CA PHE A 36 8.27 9.06 13.08
C PHE A 36 7.13 9.95 12.60
N SER A 37 6.76 9.79 11.36
CA SER A 37 5.50 10.28 10.83
C SER A 37 4.62 9.08 10.62
N ALA A 38 3.53 9.01 11.39
CA ALA A 38 2.66 7.85 11.45
C ALA A 38 1.50 7.96 10.48
N VAL A 39 1.12 6.82 9.89
CA VAL A 39 -0.12 6.68 9.15
C VAL A 39 -0.95 5.61 9.85
N TYR A 40 -2.14 5.96 10.28
CA TYR A 40 -3.03 5.05 10.98
C TYR A 40 -3.88 4.31 9.94
N VAL A 41 -3.34 3.21 9.44
CA VAL A 41 -3.92 2.48 8.31
C VAL A 41 -5.32 1.97 8.64
N ASN A 42 -5.47 1.39 9.82
CA ASN A 42 -6.75 0.93 10.34
C ASN A 42 -6.66 0.87 11.88
N GLU A 43 -7.62 0.24 12.53
CA GLU A 43 -7.65 0.20 14.00
C GLU A 43 -6.49 -0.55 14.64
N THR A 44 -5.77 -1.36 13.87
CA THR A 44 -4.73 -2.23 14.42
C THR A 44 -3.34 -2.03 13.82
N LEU A 45 -3.21 -1.37 12.68
CA LEU A 45 -1.93 -1.21 11.99
C LEU A 45 -1.54 0.25 11.84
N THR A 46 -0.35 0.57 12.32
CA THR A 46 0.29 1.87 12.10
C THR A 46 1.53 1.67 11.23
N ILE A 47 1.71 2.52 10.23
CA ILE A 47 2.95 2.63 9.48
C ILE A 47 3.69 3.86 10.01
N ASP A 48 4.92 3.66 10.48
CA ASP A 48 5.78 4.73 10.96
C ASP A 48 6.86 5.01 9.92
N PHE A 49 6.74 6.16 9.25
CA PHE A 49 7.81 6.58 8.33
C PHE A 49 8.96 7.19 9.12
N MET A 50 10.17 6.73 8.83
CA MET A 50 11.40 7.16 9.48
C MET A 50 12.34 7.78 8.47
N GLU A 51 12.94 8.94 8.84
CA GLU A 51 13.89 9.60 7.96
C GLU A 51 15.14 8.74 7.76
N GLY A 52 15.60 8.64 6.52
CA GLY A 52 16.81 7.91 6.19
C GLY A 52 17.40 8.39 4.87
N ASP A 53 18.73 8.31 4.74
CA ASP A 53 19.42 8.70 3.51
C ASP A 53 19.65 7.51 2.58
N LYS A 54 19.97 6.34 3.16
CA LYS A 54 20.24 5.13 2.42
C LYS A 54 19.45 3.99 3.02
N PHE A 55 18.67 3.30 2.22
CA PHE A 55 17.87 2.18 2.67
C PHE A 55 17.47 1.32 1.46
N ASP A 56 17.08 0.09 1.75
CA ASP A 56 16.53 -0.79 0.75
C ASP A 56 15.06 -0.44 0.50
N VAL A 57 14.62 -0.63 -0.72
CA VAL A 57 13.22 -0.46 -1.08
C VAL A 57 12.50 -1.79 -0.95
N HIS A 58 11.25 -1.74 -0.55
CA HIS A 58 10.45 -2.93 -0.28
C HIS A 58 9.09 -2.85 -0.96
N HIS A 59 8.37 -3.95 -0.88
CA HIS A 59 7.03 -4.09 -1.43
C HIS A 59 6.01 -4.21 -0.28
N TYR A 60 4.96 -3.41 -0.37
CA TYR A 60 3.88 -3.40 0.61
C TYR A 60 2.55 -3.54 -0.13
N CYS A 61 1.66 -4.36 0.38
CA CYS A 61 0.37 -4.61 -0.24
C CYS A 61 -0.75 -4.49 0.79
N PHE A 62 -1.79 -3.73 0.43
CA PHE A 62 -2.98 -3.61 1.24
C PHE A 62 -4.13 -4.37 0.60
N SER A 63 -4.88 -5.10 1.42
CA SER A 63 -6.15 -5.68 1.02
C SER A 63 -7.23 -4.63 1.27
N VAL A 64 -8.02 -4.33 0.26
CA VAL A 64 -9.02 -3.27 0.30
C VAL A 64 -10.35 -3.78 -0.25
N THR A 65 -11.43 -3.07 0.07
CA THR A 65 -12.73 -3.35 -0.55
C THR A 65 -12.76 -2.78 -1.97
N ASP A 66 -13.73 -3.20 -2.77
CA ASP A 66 -13.90 -2.63 -4.11
C ASP A 66 -14.10 -1.12 -4.07
N GLU A 67 -14.85 -0.63 -3.09
CA GLU A 67 -15.09 0.79 -2.92
C GLU A 67 -13.80 1.55 -2.56
N GLU A 68 -13.03 1.00 -1.63
CA GLU A 68 -11.73 1.57 -1.26
C GLU A 68 -10.76 1.57 -2.44
N PHE A 69 -10.78 0.51 -3.24
CA PHE A 69 -9.96 0.41 -4.43
C PHE A 69 -10.24 1.57 -5.40
N GLU A 70 -11.51 1.83 -5.68
CA GLU A 70 -11.90 2.91 -6.58
C GLU A 70 -11.52 4.28 -6.03
N THR A 71 -11.64 4.47 -4.73
CA THR A 71 -11.23 5.72 -4.09
C THR A 71 -9.72 5.94 -4.19
N ILE A 72 -8.93 4.90 -3.92
CA ILE A 72 -7.47 4.99 -4.02
C ILE A 72 -7.05 5.25 -5.46
N LEU A 73 -7.66 4.56 -6.42
CA LEU A 73 -7.39 4.79 -7.84
C LEU A 73 -7.66 6.25 -8.23
N ALA A 74 -8.78 6.80 -7.79
CA ALA A 74 -9.10 8.20 -8.05
C ALA A 74 -8.04 9.14 -7.45
N ARG A 75 -7.56 8.84 -6.25
CA ARG A 75 -6.53 9.64 -5.59
C ARG A 75 -5.17 9.53 -6.26
N LEU A 76 -4.81 8.37 -6.75
CA LEU A 76 -3.60 8.21 -7.56
C LEU A 76 -3.67 9.12 -8.80
N ARG A 77 -4.80 9.13 -9.47
CA ARG A 77 -5.01 9.98 -10.65
C ARG A 77 -4.98 11.48 -10.30
N GLU A 78 -5.63 11.88 -9.22
CA GLU A 78 -5.63 13.26 -8.75
C GLU A 78 -4.22 13.74 -8.41
N ASN A 79 -3.40 12.88 -7.85
CA ASN A 79 -2.01 13.19 -7.51
C ASN A 79 -1.04 12.96 -8.67
N LYS A 80 -1.54 12.58 -9.84
CA LYS A 80 -0.75 12.32 -11.04
C LYS A 80 0.33 11.27 -10.82
N ILE A 81 -0.01 10.26 -10.03
CA ILE A 81 0.89 9.14 -9.76
C ILE A 81 0.60 8.04 -10.77
N SER A 82 1.63 7.63 -11.50
CA SER A 82 1.52 6.52 -12.44
C SER A 82 1.36 5.20 -11.71
N TYR A 83 0.61 4.30 -12.29
CA TYR A 83 0.40 2.95 -11.74
C TYR A 83 0.45 1.92 -12.86
N ARG A 84 0.51 0.67 -12.48
CA ARG A 84 0.63 -0.43 -13.45
C ARG A 84 -0.07 -1.69 -12.96
N SER A 85 -0.34 -2.59 -13.92
CA SER A 85 -1.05 -3.83 -13.66
C SER A 85 -0.14 -4.98 -13.24
N SER A 86 1.17 -4.79 -13.23
CA SER A 86 2.16 -5.84 -12.98
C SER A 86 3.22 -5.33 -12.03
N PRO A 87 3.81 -6.20 -11.18
CA PRO A 87 4.89 -5.78 -10.29
C PRO A 87 6.18 -5.44 -11.06
N HIS A 88 6.28 -5.92 -12.29
CA HIS A 88 7.42 -5.65 -13.18
C HIS A 88 6.87 -5.25 -14.55
N GLY A 89 7.37 -4.26 -15.13
CA GLY A 89 6.93 -3.83 -16.45
C GLY A 89 6.63 -2.34 -16.50
N PRO A 90 6.07 -1.86 -17.61
CA PRO A 90 5.85 -0.44 -17.80
C PRO A 90 4.70 0.06 -16.94
N MET A 91 4.68 1.37 -16.73
CA MET A 91 3.54 2.06 -16.10
C MET A 91 2.42 2.16 -17.12
N ASP A 92 1.65 1.09 -17.25
CA ASP A 92 0.62 0.95 -18.28
C ASP A 92 -0.71 1.62 -17.93
N MET A 93 -0.83 2.14 -16.72
CA MET A 93 -2.05 2.78 -16.21
C MET A 93 -3.27 1.85 -16.30
N LYS A 94 -3.03 0.57 -16.07
CA LYS A 94 -4.07 -0.46 -16.13
C LYS A 94 -4.21 -1.18 -14.81
N ILE A 95 -5.36 -1.81 -14.64
CA ILE A 95 -5.70 -2.62 -13.48
C ILE A 95 -5.59 -4.08 -13.88
N ASN A 96 -5.03 -4.90 -13.00
CA ASN A 96 -4.95 -6.34 -13.20
C ASN A 96 -6.23 -6.99 -12.65
N THR A 97 -6.86 -7.85 -13.44
CA THR A 97 -8.06 -8.57 -13.01
C THR A 97 -7.88 -10.08 -13.08
N ASP A 98 -6.64 -10.54 -13.20
CA ASP A 98 -6.36 -11.97 -13.43
C ASP A 98 -6.56 -12.86 -12.22
N ASN A 99 -6.61 -12.29 -11.01
CA ASN A 99 -6.71 -13.06 -9.77
C ASN A 99 -8.12 -13.12 -9.17
N GLY A 100 -9.13 -12.87 -9.98
CA GLY A 100 -10.52 -12.93 -9.53
C GLY A 100 -11.02 -11.66 -8.87
N GLY A 101 -10.17 -10.65 -8.76
CA GLY A 101 -10.50 -9.33 -8.23
C GLY A 101 -9.74 -8.28 -8.99
N LYS A 102 -9.35 -7.21 -8.31
CA LYS A 102 -8.58 -6.12 -8.91
C LYS A 102 -7.32 -5.89 -8.11
N ASN A 103 -6.21 -5.60 -8.78
CA ASN A 103 -5.00 -5.11 -8.13
C ASN A 103 -4.23 -4.18 -9.05
N LEU A 104 -3.46 -3.30 -8.45
CA LEU A 104 -2.54 -2.40 -9.14
C LEU A 104 -1.35 -2.07 -8.25
N TYR A 105 -0.31 -1.54 -8.86
CA TYR A 105 0.96 -1.22 -8.22
C TYR A 105 1.37 0.21 -8.54
N TRP A 106 2.02 0.88 -7.57
CA TRP A 106 2.65 2.18 -7.82
C TRP A 106 3.93 2.29 -7.02
N PHE A 107 4.82 3.17 -7.44
CA PHE A 107 6.01 3.51 -6.66
C PHE A 107 5.79 4.83 -5.94
N ASP A 108 6.29 4.92 -4.71
CA ASP A 108 6.39 6.21 -4.05
C ASP A 108 7.68 6.92 -4.48
N SER A 109 7.91 8.13 -3.96
CA SER A 109 9.10 8.92 -4.30
C SER A 109 10.39 8.30 -3.77
N ASP A 110 10.32 7.39 -2.82
CA ASP A 110 11.47 6.68 -2.28
C ASP A 110 11.78 5.39 -3.05
N GLY A 111 10.92 5.00 -3.97
CA GLY A 111 11.09 3.79 -4.75
C GLY A 111 10.45 2.54 -4.15
N HIS A 112 9.76 2.65 -3.02
CA HIS A 112 9.02 1.51 -2.50
C HIS A 112 7.86 1.17 -3.44
N ASN A 113 7.61 -0.12 -3.63
CA ASN A 113 6.56 -0.60 -4.51
C ASN A 113 5.32 -0.94 -3.66
N TRP A 114 4.27 -0.16 -3.85
CA TRP A 114 3.01 -0.33 -3.15
C TRP A 114 2.00 -1.03 -4.05
N GLU A 115 1.13 -1.79 -3.42
CA GLU A 115 0.07 -2.52 -4.12
C GLU A 115 -1.22 -2.44 -3.33
N ILE A 116 -2.35 -2.40 -4.03
CA ILE A 116 -3.66 -2.66 -3.44
C ILE A 116 -4.32 -3.79 -4.22
N LEU A 117 -5.07 -4.63 -3.50
CA LEU A 117 -5.81 -5.73 -4.10
C LEU A 117 -7.15 -5.93 -3.38
N THR A 118 -8.12 -6.45 -4.11
CA THR A 118 -9.42 -6.77 -3.54
C THR A 118 -9.57 -8.26 -3.25
N VAL A 119 -8.79 -9.11 -3.92
CA VAL A 119 -8.76 -10.55 -3.66
C VAL A 119 -7.30 -10.97 -3.52
N SER A 120 -6.96 -11.51 -2.36
CA SER A 120 -5.58 -11.90 -2.08
C SER A 120 -5.15 -13.12 -2.90
N TYR A 121 -3.91 -13.09 -3.38
CA TYR A 121 -3.26 -14.22 -4.01
C TYR A 121 -2.04 -14.66 -3.17
N ALA A 122 -1.90 -14.13 -1.96
CA ALA A 122 -0.75 -14.39 -1.11
C ALA A 122 -0.74 -15.81 -0.52
N ARG A 123 -1.88 -16.49 -0.61
CA ARG A 123 -2.01 -17.89 -0.20
C ARG A 123 -2.57 -18.71 -1.34
N PRO A 124 -2.30 -20.01 -1.39
CA PRO A 124 -2.96 -20.87 -2.37
C PRO A 124 -4.47 -20.74 -2.21
N LYS A 125 -5.20 -20.80 -3.31
CA LYS A 125 -6.66 -20.85 -3.24
C LYS A 125 -7.03 -22.03 -2.37
N ALA A 126 -7.98 -21.81 -1.47
CA ALA A 126 -8.48 -22.89 -0.66
C ALA A 126 -8.94 -24.00 -1.59
N SER A 127 -8.42 -25.16 -1.35
CA SER A 127 -8.83 -26.33 -2.04
C SER A 127 -10.19 -26.63 -1.58
N VAL A 128 -11.10 -26.38 -2.42
CA VAL A 128 -12.40 -26.59 -2.02
C VAL A 128 -12.69 -27.93 -1.70
N SER A 129 -11.86 -28.54 -1.92
CA SER A 129 -12.12 -29.66 -1.54
C SER A 129 -11.81 -29.92 -0.47
N SER A 130 -11.54 -29.38 -0.29
CA SER A 130 -11.38 -29.67 0.53
C SER A 130 -12.23 -30.24 0.98
N GLY A 131 -12.50 -30.31 0.84
CA GLY A 131 -13.09 -30.77 1.29
C GLY A 131 -13.47 -30.89 1.36
N SER A 132 -13.52 -30.77 1.29
CA SER A 132 -13.87 -31.03 1.50
C SER A 132 -14.16 -31.26 1.71
#